data_da1656b45d54023974a9b8c05ec33ea9
#
_entry.id   da1656b45d54023974a9b8c05ec33ea9
#
_cell.length_a   1.000
_cell.length_b   1.000
_cell.length_c   1.000
_cell.angle_alpha   90.00
_cell.angle_beta   90.00
_cell.angle_gamma   90.00
#
_symmetry.space_group_name_H-M   'P 1'
#
loop_
_entity.id
_entity.type
_entity.pdbx_description
1 polymer ?
#
loop_
_entity_poly.entity_id
_entity_poly.type
_entity_poly.pdbx_seq_one_letter_code
_entity_poly.pdbx_strand_id
1 'polypeptide(L)'
;THACIAVAGPVRQSEARITNLPWRLREADLAKAAGTERLELVNDFGVLIYGLPHFDGNQQVILQKGHQDKGPVAILGAGTGLGMARGLQSERGLVALASEGGHREFAPRNESEWELACWLKQDLGISRLSIERIVSGTGLGHVAHWLLQKPDAAVHPLRSVAEAWRRNSSNDLPAQVSVAAEGGD
;
A
#
# COMPACT_ATOMS: atom_id res chain seq x y z
N THR A 1 19.70 26.54 -3.99
CA THR A 1 19.38 25.32 -3.20
C THR A 1 18.17 24.61 -3.81
N HIS A 2 18.23 23.25 -3.84
CA HIS A 2 17.15 22.44 -4.37
C HIS A 2 16.58 21.56 -3.25
N ALA A 3 15.26 21.34 -3.25
CA ALA A 3 14.56 20.47 -2.31
C ALA A 3 13.68 19.47 -3.05
N CYS A 4 13.44 18.31 -2.45
CA CYS A 4 12.50 17.31 -2.90
C CYS A 4 11.65 16.86 -1.71
N ILE A 5 10.34 16.83 -1.88
CA ILE A 5 9.41 16.41 -0.84
C ILE A 5 8.57 15.24 -1.35
N ALA A 6 8.63 14.11 -0.63
CA ALA A 6 7.76 12.97 -0.88
C ALA A 6 6.38 13.22 -0.26
N VAL A 7 5.32 12.92 -1.00
CA VAL A 7 3.94 13.13 -0.56
C VAL A 7 3.08 11.90 -0.81
N ALA A 8 2.23 11.57 0.16
CA ALA A 8 1.26 10.49 0.05
C ALA A 8 0.07 10.95 -0.82
N GLY A 9 0.17 10.74 -2.12
CA GLY A 9 -0.86 11.09 -3.08
C GLY A 9 -0.33 11.34 -4.49
N PRO A 10 -1.22 11.52 -5.46
CA PRO A 10 -0.83 11.79 -6.84
C PRO A 10 -0.21 13.19 -6.98
N VAL A 11 0.90 13.26 -7.70
CA VAL A 11 1.56 14.51 -8.11
C VAL A 11 1.33 14.71 -9.60
N ARG A 12 0.77 15.87 -9.99
CA ARG A 12 0.50 16.22 -11.38
C ARG A 12 0.73 17.72 -11.58
N GLN A 13 1.46 18.09 -12.62
CA GLN A 13 1.67 19.50 -12.99
C GLN A 13 2.15 20.37 -11.82
N SER A 14 3.16 19.89 -11.09
CA SER A 14 3.73 20.60 -9.92
C SER A 14 2.75 20.83 -8.76
N GLU A 15 1.67 20.06 -8.70
CA GLU A 15 0.72 20.05 -7.60
C GLU A 15 0.52 18.63 -7.05
N ALA A 16 0.35 18.53 -5.74
CA ALA A 16 -0.04 17.29 -5.07
C ALA A 16 -1.36 17.47 -4.31
N ARG A 17 -2.17 16.42 -4.31
CA ARG A 17 -3.30 16.26 -3.40
C ARG A 17 -2.96 15.18 -2.39
N ILE A 18 -3.05 15.50 -1.11
CA ILE A 18 -2.81 14.52 -0.06
C ILE A 18 -4.05 13.63 0.11
N THR A 19 -3.86 12.32 0.06
CA THR A 19 -4.95 11.34 0.01
C THR A 19 -5.92 11.44 1.20
N ASN A 20 -5.38 11.64 2.41
CA ASN A 20 -6.17 11.63 3.65
C ASN A 20 -6.36 13.01 4.29
N LEU A 21 -5.97 14.08 3.61
CA LEU A 21 -6.08 15.45 4.08
C LEU A 21 -6.62 16.35 2.97
N PRO A 22 -7.34 17.42 3.29
CA PRO A 22 -7.87 18.36 2.30
C PRO A 22 -6.78 19.29 1.72
N TRP A 23 -5.52 18.91 1.82
CA TRP A 23 -4.41 19.75 1.42
C TRP A 23 -4.10 19.64 -0.07
N ARG A 24 -3.86 20.80 -0.66
CA ARG A 24 -3.24 20.94 -1.97
C ARG A 24 -1.90 21.61 -1.80
N LEU A 25 -0.86 20.96 -2.27
CA LEU A 25 0.51 21.45 -2.21
C LEU A 25 0.95 21.85 -3.61
N ARG A 26 1.61 23.01 -3.73
CA ARG A 26 2.20 23.49 -4.97
C ARG A 26 3.69 23.70 -4.79
N GLU A 27 4.48 23.22 -5.73
CA GLU A 27 5.94 23.36 -5.70
C GLU A 27 6.39 24.81 -5.53
N ALA A 28 5.79 25.73 -6.28
CA ALA A 28 6.13 27.16 -6.21
C ALA A 28 5.86 27.79 -4.84
N ASP A 29 4.73 27.46 -4.21
CA ASP A 29 4.37 27.99 -2.89
C ASP A 29 5.29 27.46 -1.81
N LEU A 30 5.61 26.16 -1.88
CA LEU A 30 6.52 25.49 -0.95
C LEU A 30 7.97 25.98 -1.14
N ALA A 31 8.44 26.15 -2.37
CA ALA A 31 9.76 26.70 -2.65
C ALA A 31 9.91 28.10 -2.06
N LYS A 32 8.90 28.96 -2.24
CA LYS A 32 8.87 30.31 -1.65
C LYS A 32 8.88 30.25 -0.13
N ALA A 33 8.07 29.39 0.47
CA ALA A 33 8.00 29.25 1.94
C ALA A 33 9.30 28.71 2.54
N ALA A 34 9.98 27.79 1.84
CA ALA A 34 11.23 27.19 2.27
C ALA A 34 12.46 28.03 1.91
N GLY A 35 12.34 29.12 1.14
CA GLY A 35 13.47 29.91 0.66
C GLY A 35 14.40 29.16 -0.29
N THR A 36 13.87 28.19 -1.06
CA THR A 36 14.64 27.39 -2.01
C THR A 36 14.42 27.88 -3.44
N GLU A 37 15.43 27.73 -4.30
CA GLU A 37 15.31 28.12 -5.73
C GLU A 37 14.39 27.17 -6.49
N ARG A 38 14.42 25.89 -6.12
CA ARG A 38 13.62 24.85 -6.75
C ARG A 38 13.14 23.84 -5.71
N LEU A 39 11.90 23.44 -5.79
CA LEU A 39 11.33 22.37 -5.01
C LEU A 39 10.54 21.44 -5.93
N GLU A 40 10.71 20.14 -5.76
CA GLU A 40 9.97 19.12 -6.49
C GLU A 40 9.13 18.30 -5.52
N LEU A 41 7.90 18.02 -5.92
CA LEU A 41 7.02 17.08 -5.25
C LEU A 41 7.09 15.72 -5.95
N VAL A 42 7.26 14.65 -5.18
CA VAL A 42 7.31 13.28 -5.70
C VAL A 42 6.34 12.42 -4.89
N ASN A 43 5.67 11.48 -5.55
CA ASN A 43 4.86 10.49 -4.84
C ASN A 43 5.74 9.66 -3.89
N ASP A 44 5.22 9.29 -2.71
CA ASP A 44 5.95 8.58 -1.65
C ASP A 44 6.50 7.20 -2.11
N PHE A 45 5.77 6.45 -2.94
CA PHE A 45 6.29 5.23 -3.56
C PHE A 45 7.20 5.52 -4.76
N GLY A 46 6.93 6.59 -5.50
CA GLY A 46 7.78 7.04 -6.59
C GLY A 46 9.20 7.38 -6.13
N VAL A 47 9.35 8.04 -4.98
CA VAL A 47 10.66 8.41 -4.44
C VAL A 47 11.51 7.20 -4.06
N LEU A 48 10.89 6.08 -3.64
CA LEU A 48 11.61 4.85 -3.28
C LEU A 48 12.35 4.23 -4.46
N ILE A 49 11.85 4.43 -5.70
CA ILE A 49 12.54 3.98 -6.92
C ILE A 49 13.94 4.60 -7.01
N TYR A 50 14.06 5.89 -6.68
CA TYR A 50 15.34 6.57 -6.69
C TYR A 50 16.26 6.13 -5.55
N GLY A 51 15.71 5.60 -4.47
CA GLY A 51 16.45 5.03 -3.34
C GLY A 51 17.08 3.67 -3.63
N LEU A 52 16.50 2.87 -4.56
CA LEU A 52 16.92 1.49 -4.80
C LEU A 52 18.45 1.31 -5.03
N PRO A 53 19.13 2.15 -5.84
CA PRO A 53 20.55 2.00 -6.06
C PRO A 53 21.43 2.30 -4.82
N HIS A 54 20.84 2.86 -3.78
CA HIS A 54 21.53 3.31 -2.57
C HIS A 54 21.36 2.36 -1.37
N PHE A 55 20.52 1.32 -1.50
CA PHE A 55 20.40 0.31 -0.46
C PHE A 55 21.62 -0.60 -0.42
N ASP A 56 22.19 -0.77 0.76
CA ASP A 56 23.26 -1.72 1.01
C ASP A 56 22.72 -3.13 1.36
N GLY A 57 23.61 -4.13 1.41
CA GLY A 57 23.24 -5.52 1.68
C GLY A 57 22.59 -5.75 3.05
N ASN A 58 22.75 -4.84 4.01
CA ASN A 58 22.17 -4.96 5.36
C ASN A 58 20.74 -4.42 5.42
N GLN A 59 20.34 -3.64 4.42
CA GLN A 59 19.03 -3.00 4.32
C GLN A 59 18.05 -3.80 3.47
N GLN A 60 18.43 -4.98 2.99
CA GLN A 60 17.61 -5.80 2.11
C GLN A 60 17.73 -7.28 2.43
N VAL A 61 16.61 -7.99 2.26
CA VAL A 61 16.52 -9.43 2.36
C VAL A 61 16.09 -10.00 1.02
N ILE A 62 16.89 -10.90 0.46
CA ILE A 62 16.56 -11.57 -0.80
C ILE A 62 15.60 -12.71 -0.53
N LEU A 63 14.34 -12.54 -0.88
CA LEU A 63 13.31 -13.57 -0.73
C LEU A 63 13.42 -14.63 -1.84
N GLN A 64 13.79 -14.22 -3.05
CA GLN A 64 13.97 -15.11 -4.20
C GLN A 64 15.18 -14.67 -5.02
N LYS A 65 16.13 -15.56 -5.24
CA LYS A 65 17.29 -15.29 -6.10
C LYS A 65 16.82 -15.24 -7.57
N GLY A 66 17.38 -14.31 -8.32
CA GLY A 66 17.15 -14.14 -9.75
C GLY A 66 18.40 -13.65 -10.45
N HIS A 67 18.31 -13.40 -11.74
CA HIS A 67 19.35 -12.72 -12.49
C HIS A 67 19.07 -11.22 -12.50
N GLN A 68 20.11 -10.44 -12.21
CA GLN A 68 20.00 -8.98 -12.33
C GLN A 68 20.05 -8.60 -13.82
N ASP A 69 19.02 -7.92 -14.29
CA ASP A 69 18.92 -7.42 -15.66
C ASP A 69 18.63 -5.91 -15.63
N LYS A 70 18.85 -5.23 -16.76
CA LYS A 70 18.53 -3.82 -16.97
C LYS A 70 17.02 -3.58 -17.25
N GLY A 71 16.17 -4.49 -16.83
CA GLY A 71 14.73 -4.41 -17.02
C GLY A 71 14.05 -3.37 -16.11
N PRO A 72 12.74 -3.19 -16.26
CA PRO A 72 11.93 -2.40 -15.36
C PRO A 72 11.97 -2.95 -13.94
N VAL A 73 11.96 -2.07 -12.96
CA VAL A 73 11.81 -2.43 -11.54
C VAL A 73 10.41 -2.05 -11.05
N ALA A 74 9.92 -2.75 -10.04
CA ALA A 74 8.68 -2.41 -9.36
C ALA A 74 8.89 -2.41 -7.85
N ILE A 75 8.25 -1.48 -7.18
CA ILE A 75 8.13 -1.45 -5.73
C ILE A 75 6.66 -1.64 -5.36
N LEU A 76 6.42 -2.50 -4.38
CA LEU A 76 5.13 -2.72 -3.77
C LEU A 76 5.28 -2.60 -2.26
N GLY A 77 4.32 -1.99 -1.60
CA GLY A 77 4.30 -1.87 -0.14
C GLY A 77 2.89 -2.00 0.40
N ALA A 78 2.65 -3.05 1.17
CA ALA A 78 1.42 -3.26 1.89
C ALA A 78 1.52 -2.57 3.26
N GLY A 79 1.11 -1.29 3.30
CA GLY A 79 0.92 -0.51 4.52
C GLY A 79 -0.57 -0.48 4.90
N THR A 80 -1.09 0.66 5.31
CA THR A 80 -2.54 0.87 5.49
C THR A 80 -3.31 0.57 4.20
N GLY A 81 -2.75 0.98 3.05
CA GLY A 81 -3.18 0.63 1.71
C GLY A 81 -2.12 -0.21 0.97
N LEU A 82 -2.23 -0.32 -0.36
CA LEU A 82 -1.26 -0.98 -1.22
C LEU A 82 -0.63 0.04 -2.18
N GLY A 83 0.53 0.58 -1.78
CA GLY A 83 1.31 1.47 -2.62
C GLY A 83 2.10 0.73 -3.68
N MET A 84 2.26 1.34 -4.85
CA MET A 84 2.99 0.78 -5.98
C MET A 84 3.71 1.87 -6.77
N ALA A 85 4.91 1.57 -7.23
CA ALA A 85 5.63 2.38 -8.21
C ALA A 85 6.44 1.49 -9.15
N ARG A 86 6.78 2.02 -10.32
CA ARG A 86 7.67 1.38 -11.29
C ARG A 86 8.86 2.28 -11.57
N GLY A 87 9.99 1.68 -11.86
CA GLY A 87 11.17 2.37 -12.34
C GLY A 87 11.56 1.85 -13.73
N LEU A 88 11.88 2.77 -14.63
CA LEU A 88 12.44 2.44 -15.94
C LEU A 88 13.88 2.93 -16.00
N GLN A 89 14.78 2.09 -16.50
CA GLN A 89 16.15 2.49 -16.75
C GLN A 89 16.20 3.42 -17.95
N SER A 90 16.82 4.57 -17.78
CA SER A 90 17.09 5.55 -18.84
C SER A 90 18.59 5.88 -18.91
N GLU A 91 19.01 6.61 -19.93
CA GLU A 91 20.38 7.12 -20.04
C GLU A 91 20.79 8.01 -18.84
N ARG A 92 19.83 8.62 -18.18
CA ARG A 92 20.02 9.50 -17.00
C ARG A 92 19.80 8.80 -15.66
N GLY A 93 19.69 7.47 -15.64
CA GLY A 93 19.39 6.67 -14.45
C GLY A 93 17.93 6.20 -14.40
N LEU A 94 17.49 5.79 -13.23
CA LEU A 94 16.11 5.34 -13.02
C LEU A 94 15.13 6.51 -13.10
N VAL A 95 14.03 6.31 -13.82
CA VAL A 95 12.88 7.22 -13.88
C VAL A 95 11.70 6.56 -13.18
N ALA A 96 11.21 7.19 -12.12
CA ALA A 96 10.08 6.70 -11.36
C ALA A 96 8.76 7.01 -12.08
N LEU A 97 7.89 6.02 -12.12
CA LEU A 97 6.50 6.12 -12.58
C LEU A 97 5.59 5.72 -11.42
N ALA A 98 4.92 6.69 -10.83
CA ALA A 98 3.89 6.44 -9.81
C ALA A 98 2.78 5.57 -10.41
N SER A 99 2.18 4.72 -9.57
CA SER A 99 1.15 3.77 -10.01
C SER A 99 0.06 3.65 -8.96
N GLU A 100 -1.19 3.70 -9.42
CA GLU A 100 -2.36 3.38 -8.63
C GLU A 100 -2.77 1.89 -8.81
N GLY A 101 -1.78 1.02 -9.01
CA GLY A 101 -1.99 -0.41 -9.28
C GLY A 101 -2.68 -1.16 -8.13
N GLY A 102 -2.56 -0.71 -6.89
CA GLY A 102 -3.29 -1.25 -5.74
C GLY A 102 -4.81 -1.13 -5.88
N HIS A 103 -5.28 -0.14 -6.63
CA HIS A 103 -6.70 0.06 -6.91
C HIS A 103 -7.23 -0.77 -8.08
N ARG A 104 -6.43 -1.64 -8.72
CA ARG A 104 -6.93 -2.58 -9.73
C ARG A 104 -7.90 -3.57 -9.10
N GLU A 105 -8.84 -4.06 -9.91
CA GLU A 105 -9.79 -5.08 -9.47
C GLU A 105 -9.06 -6.36 -9.07
N PHE A 106 -9.47 -6.95 -7.94
CA PHE A 106 -8.99 -8.25 -7.51
C PHE A 106 -9.51 -9.34 -8.44
N ALA A 107 -8.63 -10.19 -8.92
CA ALA A 107 -8.93 -11.32 -9.78
C ALA A 107 -8.74 -12.63 -8.99
N PRO A 108 -9.80 -13.26 -8.49
CA PRO A 108 -9.73 -14.54 -7.80
C PRO A 108 -9.13 -15.64 -8.68
N ARG A 109 -8.24 -16.47 -8.11
CA ARG A 109 -7.53 -17.56 -8.81
C ARG A 109 -8.08 -18.94 -8.49
N ASN A 110 -8.90 -19.05 -7.45
CA ASN A 110 -9.51 -20.27 -6.98
C ASN A 110 -10.86 -19.99 -6.32
N GLU A 111 -11.57 -21.05 -5.94
CA GLU A 111 -12.91 -20.95 -5.36
C GLU A 111 -12.93 -20.19 -4.03
N SER A 112 -11.96 -20.42 -3.15
CA SER A 112 -11.87 -19.73 -1.86
C SER A 112 -11.66 -18.22 -2.01
N GLU A 113 -10.80 -17.81 -2.95
CA GLU A 113 -10.62 -16.39 -3.27
C GLU A 113 -11.89 -15.78 -3.91
N TRP A 114 -12.64 -16.56 -4.67
CA TRP A 114 -13.92 -16.14 -5.24
C TRP A 114 -14.98 -15.94 -4.14
N GLU A 115 -15.11 -16.90 -3.21
CA GLU A 115 -15.98 -16.78 -2.05
C GLU A 115 -15.67 -15.54 -1.22
N LEU A 116 -14.37 -15.32 -0.91
CA LEU A 116 -13.91 -14.12 -0.22
C LEU A 116 -14.31 -12.85 -0.97
N ALA A 117 -14.11 -12.81 -2.29
CA ALA A 117 -14.44 -11.64 -3.09
C ALA A 117 -15.95 -11.35 -3.09
N CYS A 118 -16.77 -12.37 -3.22
CA CYS A 118 -18.23 -12.23 -3.16
C CYS A 118 -18.69 -11.74 -1.77
N TRP A 119 -18.16 -12.36 -0.71
CA TRP A 119 -18.48 -11.99 0.65
C TRP A 119 -18.06 -10.54 0.97
N LEU A 120 -16.84 -10.14 0.60
CA LEU A 120 -16.36 -8.77 0.82
C LEU A 120 -17.16 -7.72 0.05
N LYS A 121 -17.55 -8.00 -1.20
CA LYS A 121 -18.41 -7.08 -1.95
C LYS A 121 -19.75 -6.86 -1.24
N GLN A 122 -20.34 -7.91 -0.71
CA GLN A 122 -21.58 -7.83 0.04
C GLN A 122 -21.40 -7.13 1.39
N ASP A 123 -20.40 -7.52 2.18
CA ASP A 123 -20.13 -6.98 3.51
C ASP A 123 -19.81 -5.50 3.47
N LEU A 124 -19.00 -5.06 2.50
CA LEU A 124 -18.60 -3.66 2.32
C LEU A 124 -19.61 -2.82 1.54
N GLY A 125 -20.63 -3.44 0.92
CA GLY A 125 -21.62 -2.75 0.09
C GLY A 125 -21.01 -2.14 -1.19
N ILE A 126 -20.02 -2.80 -1.79
CA ILE A 126 -19.29 -2.30 -2.95
C ILE A 126 -19.48 -3.20 -4.17
N SER A 127 -19.53 -2.61 -5.36
CA SER A 127 -19.61 -3.36 -6.62
C SER A 127 -18.24 -3.84 -7.11
N ARG A 128 -17.16 -3.11 -6.80
CA ARG A 128 -15.80 -3.35 -7.25
C ARG A 128 -14.87 -3.55 -6.06
N LEU A 129 -14.13 -4.66 -6.05
CA LEU A 129 -13.16 -5.00 -5.03
C LEU A 129 -11.74 -4.79 -5.55
N SER A 130 -11.01 -3.82 -4.99
CA SER A 130 -9.61 -3.61 -5.34
C SER A 130 -8.68 -4.61 -4.66
N ILE A 131 -7.50 -4.85 -5.26
CA ILE A 131 -6.45 -5.68 -4.66
C ILE A 131 -6.08 -5.17 -3.27
N GLU A 132 -5.98 -3.86 -3.09
CA GLU A 132 -5.70 -3.21 -1.81
C GLU A 132 -6.64 -3.63 -0.69
N ARG A 133 -7.92 -3.89 -1.01
CA ARG A 133 -8.92 -4.35 -0.02
C ARG A 133 -8.64 -5.75 0.53
N ILE A 134 -7.65 -6.45 -0.03
CA ILE A 134 -7.22 -7.79 0.39
C ILE A 134 -5.74 -7.77 0.77
N VAL A 135 -4.90 -7.11 -0.03
CA VAL A 135 -3.45 -7.05 0.16
C VAL A 135 -3.06 -5.69 0.74
N SER A 136 -3.29 -5.52 2.03
CA SER A 136 -2.88 -4.34 2.82
C SER A 136 -3.12 -4.63 4.30
N GLY A 137 -2.75 -3.72 5.21
CA GLY A 137 -3.11 -3.82 6.62
C GLY A 137 -4.63 -3.86 6.82
N THR A 138 -5.38 -2.96 6.18
CA THR A 138 -6.85 -3.02 6.18
C THR A 138 -7.36 -4.31 5.54
N GLY A 139 -6.71 -4.77 4.46
CA GLY A 139 -7.03 -6.03 3.79
C GLY A 139 -6.85 -7.24 4.69
N LEU A 140 -5.78 -7.29 5.49
CA LEU A 140 -5.57 -8.33 6.49
C LEU A 140 -6.74 -8.41 7.47
N GLY A 141 -7.25 -7.26 7.94
CA GLY A 141 -8.46 -7.20 8.77
C GLY A 141 -9.70 -7.75 8.07
N HIS A 142 -9.91 -7.43 6.79
CA HIS A 142 -11.03 -7.97 6.00
C HIS A 142 -10.95 -9.49 5.85
N VAL A 143 -9.78 -10.03 5.51
CA VAL A 143 -9.57 -11.48 5.36
C VAL A 143 -9.76 -12.19 6.69
N ALA A 144 -9.18 -11.67 7.77
CA ALA A 144 -9.35 -12.23 9.11
C ALA A 144 -10.83 -12.20 9.53
N HIS A 145 -11.54 -11.09 9.33
CA HIS A 145 -12.97 -11.01 9.64
C HIS A 145 -13.77 -12.07 8.88
N TRP A 146 -13.52 -12.26 7.57
CA TRP A 146 -14.17 -13.30 6.77
C TRP A 146 -13.89 -14.71 7.31
N LEU A 147 -12.63 -15.03 7.62
CA LEU A 147 -12.25 -16.33 8.17
C LEU A 147 -12.91 -16.59 9.51
N LEU A 148 -12.94 -15.58 10.39
CA LEU A 148 -13.52 -15.66 11.72
C LEU A 148 -15.05 -15.75 11.72
N GLN A 149 -15.74 -15.53 10.59
CA GLN A 149 -17.17 -15.80 10.43
C GLN A 149 -17.47 -17.28 10.11
N LYS A 150 -16.47 -18.08 9.74
CA LYS A 150 -16.67 -19.49 9.41
C LYS A 150 -17.03 -20.30 10.66
N PRO A 151 -17.79 -21.41 10.51
CA PRO A 151 -18.22 -22.22 11.66
C PRO A 151 -17.07 -22.80 12.49
N ASP A 152 -16.00 -23.18 11.85
CA ASP A 152 -14.79 -23.73 12.48
C ASP A 152 -14.03 -22.71 13.35
N ALA A 153 -14.24 -21.42 13.12
CA ALA A 153 -13.69 -20.33 13.92
C ALA A 153 -14.66 -19.81 15.02
N ALA A 154 -15.73 -20.55 15.33
CA ALA A 154 -16.77 -20.07 16.25
C ALA A 154 -16.27 -19.74 17.67
N VAL A 155 -15.24 -20.43 18.14
CA VAL A 155 -14.65 -20.27 19.48
C VAL A 155 -13.31 -19.51 19.45
N HIS A 156 -12.90 -18.99 18.30
CA HIS A 156 -11.61 -18.31 18.15
C HIS A 156 -11.57 -16.99 18.97
N PRO A 157 -10.49 -16.73 19.73
CA PRO A 157 -10.39 -15.54 20.60
C PRO A 157 -10.58 -14.21 19.86
N LEU A 158 -10.11 -14.10 18.62
CA LEU A 158 -10.22 -12.87 17.82
C LEU A 158 -11.59 -12.64 17.20
N ARG A 159 -12.56 -13.56 17.33
CA ARG A 159 -13.87 -13.41 16.70
C ARG A 159 -14.62 -12.16 17.20
N SER A 160 -14.67 -11.96 18.51
CA SER A 160 -15.30 -10.77 19.10
C SER A 160 -14.61 -9.47 18.71
N VAL A 161 -13.28 -9.52 18.58
CA VAL A 161 -12.46 -8.39 18.11
C VAL A 161 -12.79 -8.05 16.65
N ALA A 162 -12.93 -9.06 15.79
CA ALA A 162 -13.28 -8.87 14.39
C ALA A 162 -14.67 -8.25 14.21
N GLU A 163 -15.66 -8.70 14.99
CA GLU A 163 -17.01 -8.12 15.01
C GLU A 163 -17.00 -6.65 15.48
N ALA A 164 -16.22 -6.35 16.52
CA ALA A 164 -16.05 -4.99 17.01
C ALA A 164 -15.34 -4.09 15.99
N TRP A 165 -14.29 -4.59 15.35
CA TRP A 165 -13.57 -3.88 14.30
C TRP A 165 -14.45 -3.56 13.10
N ARG A 166 -15.31 -4.49 12.68
CA ARG A 166 -16.25 -4.28 11.58
C ARG A 166 -17.25 -3.15 11.87
N ARG A 167 -17.68 -3.01 13.12
CA ARG A 167 -18.59 -1.94 13.56
C ARG A 167 -17.87 -0.60 13.75
N ASN A 168 -16.66 -0.65 14.23
CA ASN A 168 -15.84 0.53 14.50
C ASN A 168 -14.36 0.18 14.30
N SER A 169 -13.78 0.70 13.22
CA SER A 169 -12.37 0.47 12.85
C SER A 169 -11.35 1.02 13.85
N SER A 170 -11.76 1.57 15.00
CA SER A 170 -10.86 1.95 16.08
C SER A 170 -10.20 0.74 16.78
N ASN A 171 -10.78 -0.46 16.66
CA ASN A 171 -10.16 -1.70 17.14
C ASN A 171 -9.18 -2.20 16.08
N ASP A 172 -7.93 -2.41 16.49
CA ASP A 172 -6.85 -2.79 15.57
C ASP A 172 -6.79 -4.31 15.35
N LEU A 173 -7.78 -4.85 14.64
CA LEU A 173 -7.78 -6.26 14.27
C LEU A 173 -6.53 -6.68 13.46
N PRO A 174 -6.06 -5.91 12.47
CA PRO A 174 -4.85 -6.27 11.73
C PRO A 174 -3.63 -6.48 12.62
N ALA A 175 -3.39 -5.61 13.60
CA ALA A 175 -2.28 -5.76 14.53
C ALA A 175 -2.45 -6.99 15.42
N GLN A 176 -3.66 -7.24 15.92
CA GLN A 176 -3.92 -8.42 16.77
C GLN A 176 -3.76 -9.73 15.99
N VAL A 177 -4.13 -9.76 14.72
CA VAL A 177 -3.86 -10.91 13.84
C VAL A 177 -2.36 -11.13 13.68
N SER A 178 -1.59 -10.07 13.49
CA SER A 178 -0.13 -10.17 13.39
C SER A 178 0.51 -10.72 14.67
N VAL A 179 0.07 -10.22 15.84
CA VAL A 179 0.56 -10.70 17.13
C VAL A 179 0.18 -12.17 17.38
N ALA A 180 -1.04 -12.59 17.02
CA ALA A 180 -1.46 -13.98 17.14
C ALA A 180 -0.61 -14.89 16.26
N ALA A 181 -0.39 -14.52 15.00
CA ALA A 181 0.46 -15.27 14.07
C ALA A 181 1.92 -15.40 14.55
N GLU A 182 2.49 -14.35 15.17
CA GLU A 182 3.83 -14.43 15.81
C GLU A 182 3.83 -15.38 17.01
N GLY A 183 2.71 -15.50 17.72
CA GLY A 183 2.51 -16.45 18.82
C GLY A 183 2.27 -17.89 18.37
N GLY A 184 2.10 -18.16 17.09
CA GLY A 184 1.87 -19.49 16.52
C GLY A 184 0.39 -19.89 16.44
N ASP A 185 -0.52 -18.94 16.51
CA ASP A 185 -1.98 -19.13 16.37
C ASP A 185 -2.42 -18.96 14.90
#